data_a5c12abe6fa8210b89a46a0be74c7916
#
_entry.id   a5c12abe6fa8210b89a46a0be74c7916
#
_cell.length_a   1.000
_cell.length_b   1.000
_cell.length_c   1.000
_cell.angle_alpha   90.00
_cell.angle_beta   90.00
_cell.angle_gamma   90.00
#
_symmetry.space_group_name_H-M   'P 1'
#
loop_
_entity.id
_entity.type
_entity.pdbx_description
1 polymer ?
#
loop_
_entity_poly.entity_id
_entity_poly.type
_entity_poly.pdbx_seq_one_letter_code
_entity_poly.pdbx_strand_id
1 'polypeptide(L)'
;RKMYLEPVQIAYSEITFDENYFKGLILIPLFWFGLYTVVGGYREIFRRFRTKELGQTLLISFIGVTVIFFVLLLDDDVAGYKLYYRSFLALFLLHFTFTFIPRFLLTSSTVSKVHRREIAFNTILIGGNERAMAIYDEIEGLPKSPGNKFVGFVNVNGGDQLLAEVGLPRLGKWNELRTVIDQHAVEEAIIAVDSGEHAHISKIMNELDGTHIRIKVIPDMYDILSGSVKMTSIFGAPLIEVNPEIMPAWQFSLKRSIDIAASAIAMVVLSPVYLIIGITVWSTS
;
A
#
# COMPACT_ATOMS: atom_id res chain seq x y z
N ARG A 1 35.14 26.33 -37.64
CA ARG A 1 34.86 24.91 -37.94
C ARG A 1 33.35 24.69 -37.79
N LYS A 2 32.60 24.81 -38.90
CA LYS A 2 31.13 24.60 -38.92
C LYS A 2 30.83 23.14 -38.61
N MET A 3 30.29 22.88 -37.46
CA MET A 3 29.73 21.58 -37.09
C MET A 3 28.36 21.50 -37.75
N TYR A 4 28.30 20.75 -38.86
CA TYR A 4 27.02 20.41 -39.48
C TYR A 4 26.26 19.53 -38.49
N LEU A 5 25.19 20.09 -37.94
CA LEU A 5 24.11 19.32 -37.33
C LEU A 5 23.35 18.69 -38.49
N GLU A 6 23.69 17.46 -38.85
CA GLU A 6 22.82 16.67 -39.71
C GLU A 6 21.48 16.52 -38.97
N PRO A 7 20.38 16.92 -39.58
CA PRO A 7 19.08 16.62 -39.03
C PRO A 7 18.95 15.10 -39.02
N VAL A 8 18.70 14.50 -37.86
CA VAL A 8 18.26 13.11 -37.74
C VAL A 8 16.94 13.04 -38.49
N GLN A 9 16.99 12.73 -39.79
CA GLN A 9 15.84 12.29 -40.53
C GLN A 9 15.47 10.92 -39.97
N ILE A 10 14.53 10.90 -39.03
CA ILE A 10 13.83 9.67 -38.68
C ILE A 10 13.03 9.33 -39.93
N ALA A 11 13.56 8.44 -40.74
CA ALA A 11 12.87 7.90 -41.89
C ALA A 11 11.72 7.05 -41.33
N TYR A 12 10.51 7.64 -41.27
CA TYR A 12 9.26 6.94 -40.88
C TYR A 12 8.95 5.74 -41.80
N SER A 13 9.70 5.56 -42.89
CA SER A 13 9.58 4.45 -43.82
C SER A 13 10.23 3.13 -43.37
N GLU A 14 10.94 3.13 -42.23
CA GLU A 14 11.68 1.94 -41.73
C GLU A 14 11.14 1.39 -40.40
N ILE A 15 9.95 1.77 -39.98
CA ILE A 15 9.32 1.08 -38.85
C ILE A 15 8.82 -0.27 -39.37
N THR A 16 9.68 -1.27 -39.30
CA THR A 16 9.31 -2.66 -39.58
C THR A 16 8.61 -3.24 -38.36
N PHE A 17 7.39 -3.70 -38.56
CA PHE A 17 6.66 -4.47 -37.53
C PHE A 17 7.19 -5.90 -37.55
N ASP A 18 8.37 -6.09 -36.99
CA ASP A 18 9.03 -7.39 -36.87
C ASP A 18 8.54 -8.19 -35.65
N GLU A 19 9.02 -9.41 -35.51
CA GLU A 19 8.66 -10.29 -34.39
C GLU A 19 9.06 -9.66 -33.04
N ASN A 20 10.16 -8.90 -32.99
CA ASN A 20 10.64 -8.26 -31.77
C ASN A 20 9.73 -7.11 -31.34
N TYR A 21 9.15 -6.39 -32.30
CA TYR A 21 8.13 -5.38 -32.03
C TYR A 21 6.92 -5.97 -31.30
N PHE A 22 6.38 -7.09 -31.80
CA PHE A 22 5.23 -7.75 -31.17
C PHE A 22 5.59 -8.35 -29.80
N LYS A 23 6.78 -8.90 -29.64
CA LYS A 23 7.29 -9.34 -28.32
C LYS A 23 7.36 -8.18 -27.33
N GLY A 24 7.92 -7.05 -27.75
CA GLY A 24 8.01 -5.84 -26.94
C GLY A 24 6.64 -5.30 -26.54
N LEU A 25 5.66 -5.31 -27.47
CA LEU A 25 4.29 -4.85 -27.21
C LEU A 25 3.59 -5.64 -26.09
N ILE A 26 3.95 -6.90 -25.90
CA ILE A 26 3.40 -7.75 -24.83
C ILE A 26 4.28 -7.71 -23.58
N LEU A 27 5.58 -7.86 -23.72
CA LEU A 27 6.51 -8.02 -22.59
C LEU A 27 6.67 -6.73 -21.77
N ILE A 28 6.70 -5.56 -22.42
CA ILE A 28 6.86 -4.28 -21.73
C ILE A 28 5.67 -3.97 -20.81
N PRO A 29 4.40 -4.07 -21.23
CA PRO A 29 3.27 -3.90 -20.33
C PRO A 29 3.22 -4.94 -19.20
N LEU A 30 3.55 -6.21 -19.48
CA LEU A 30 3.63 -7.25 -18.46
C LEU A 30 4.71 -6.95 -17.41
N PHE A 31 5.87 -6.49 -17.84
CA PHE A 31 6.95 -6.04 -16.95
C PHE A 31 6.46 -4.92 -16.02
N TRP A 32 5.83 -3.87 -16.57
CA TRP A 32 5.31 -2.77 -15.78
C TRP A 32 4.21 -3.20 -14.82
N PHE A 33 3.28 -4.02 -15.28
CA PHE A 33 2.24 -4.59 -14.43
C PHE A 33 2.85 -5.38 -13.26
N GLY A 34 3.82 -6.25 -13.54
CA GLY A 34 4.54 -7.01 -12.53
C GLY A 34 5.27 -6.11 -11.53
N LEU A 35 6.01 -5.10 -12.03
CA LEU A 35 6.77 -4.17 -11.18
C LEU A 35 5.85 -3.36 -10.25
N TYR A 36 4.73 -2.81 -10.76
CA TYR A 36 3.75 -2.10 -9.94
C TYR A 36 3.04 -3.01 -8.93
N THR A 37 2.81 -4.27 -9.28
CA THR A 37 2.21 -5.26 -8.37
C THR A 37 3.16 -5.60 -7.23
N VAL A 38 4.43 -5.87 -7.54
CA VAL A 38 5.47 -6.18 -6.55
C VAL A 38 5.65 -5.05 -5.54
N VAL A 39 5.66 -3.80 -5.99
CA VAL A 39 5.80 -2.64 -5.10
C VAL A 39 4.51 -2.27 -4.36
N GLY A 40 3.41 -3.01 -4.58
CA GLY A 40 2.12 -2.74 -3.95
C GLY A 40 1.41 -1.53 -4.55
N GLY A 41 1.69 -1.21 -5.82
CA GLY A 41 1.12 -0.08 -6.55
C GLY A 41 -0.40 -0.13 -6.73
N TYR A 42 -1.05 -1.24 -6.46
CA TYR A 42 -2.49 -1.45 -6.56
C TYR A 42 -3.18 -1.68 -5.21
N ARG A 43 -2.42 -1.67 -4.10
CA ARG A 43 -2.98 -1.81 -2.76
C ARG A 43 -3.46 -0.46 -2.23
N GLU A 44 -4.53 -0.48 -1.43
CA GLU A 44 -5.05 0.67 -0.67
C GLU A 44 -5.32 1.94 -1.49
N ILE A 45 -5.94 1.81 -2.65
CA ILE A 45 -6.21 2.90 -3.58
C ILE A 45 -7.01 4.04 -2.93
N PHE A 46 -7.97 3.72 -2.04
CA PHE A 46 -8.85 4.70 -1.39
C PHE A 46 -8.19 5.49 -0.25
N ARG A 47 -7.01 5.06 0.23
CA ARG A 47 -6.32 5.65 1.38
C ARG A 47 -4.96 6.25 1.02
N ARG A 48 -4.74 6.54 -0.27
CA ARG A 48 -3.48 7.09 -0.77
C ARG A 48 -3.45 8.60 -0.68
N PHE A 49 -2.28 9.13 -0.33
CA PHE A 49 -2.00 10.57 -0.37
C PHE A 49 -1.31 10.93 -1.68
N ARG A 50 -1.58 12.16 -2.17
CA ARG A 50 -1.00 12.67 -3.43
C ARG A 50 0.53 12.67 -3.42
N THR A 51 1.15 13.00 -2.28
CA THR A 51 2.60 13.02 -2.11
C THR A 51 3.21 11.62 -2.17
N LYS A 52 2.54 10.61 -1.58
CA LYS A 52 2.96 9.20 -1.65
C LYS A 52 2.89 8.69 -3.08
N GLU A 53 1.84 9.07 -3.82
CA GLU A 53 1.67 8.70 -5.23
C GLU A 53 2.79 9.26 -6.11
N LEU A 54 3.14 10.53 -5.93
CA LEU A 54 4.26 11.17 -6.65
C LEU A 54 5.58 10.43 -6.39
N GLY A 55 5.95 10.27 -5.12
CA GLY A 55 7.22 9.63 -4.74
C GLY A 55 7.30 8.19 -5.21
N GLN A 56 6.23 7.41 -5.05
CA GLN A 56 6.18 6.02 -5.47
C GLN A 56 6.26 5.88 -7.00
N THR A 57 5.49 6.67 -7.75
CA THR A 57 5.50 6.62 -9.21
C THR A 57 6.86 7.04 -9.76
N LEU A 58 7.48 8.08 -9.20
CA LEU A 58 8.82 8.55 -9.61
C LEU A 58 9.87 7.46 -9.39
N LEU A 59 9.89 6.85 -8.21
CA LEU A 59 10.86 5.79 -7.87
C LEU A 59 10.69 4.56 -8.77
N ILE A 60 9.43 4.09 -8.93
CA ILE A 60 9.14 2.91 -9.76
C ILE A 60 9.47 3.18 -11.23
N SER A 61 9.11 4.36 -11.74
CA SER A 61 9.44 4.75 -13.11
C SER A 61 10.96 4.80 -13.32
N PHE A 62 11.71 5.34 -12.37
CA PHE A 62 13.17 5.38 -12.46
C PHE A 62 13.77 3.98 -12.49
N ILE A 63 13.37 3.10 -11.56
CA ILE A 63 13.86 1.71 -11.50
C ILE A 63 13.48 0.95 -12.78
N GLY A 64 12.21 1.01 -13.18
CA GLY A 64 11.71 0.26 -14.32
C GLY A 64 12.32 0.71 -15.65
N VAL A 65 12.46 2.03 -15.84
CA VAL A 65 13.14 2.58 -17.03
C VAL A 65 14.61 2.18 -17.05
N THR A 66 15.29 2.18 -15.89
CA THR A 66 16.66 1.73 -15.78
C THR A 66 16.79 0.27 -16.24
N VAL A 67 15.91 -0.61 -15.77
CA VAL A 67 15.92 -2.02 -16.16
C VAL A 67 15.65 -2.16 -17.67
N ILE A 68 14.63 -1.50 -18.20
CA ILE A 68 14.30 -1.55 -19.65
C ILE A 68 15.46 -1.00 -20.47
N PHE A 69 16.09 0.09 -20.02
CA PHE A 69 17.23 0.69 -20.71
C PHE A 69 18.39 -0.29 -20.83
N PHE A 70 18.75 -0.96 -19.73
CA PHE A 70 19.84 -1.95 -19.76
C PHE A 70 19.49 -3.21 -20.56
N VAL A 71 18.24 -3.64 -20.55
CA VAL A 71 17.83 -4.88 -21.25
C VAL A 71 17.63 -4.66 -22.74
N LEU A 72 17.10 -3.50 -23.16
CA LEU A 72 16.67 -3.27 -24.54
C LEU A 72 17.56 -2.29 -25.33
N LEU A 73 18.19 -1.32 -24.65
CA LEU A 73 18.88 -0.21 -25.32
C LEU A 73 20.40 -0.29 -25.25
N LEU A 74 20.96 -1.12 -24.37
CA LEU A 74 22.41 -1.20 -24.23
C LEU A 74 23.06 -2.01 -25.36
N ASP A 75 22.30 -2.91 -25.98
CA ASP A 75 22.76 -3.79 -27.06
C ASP A 75 22.61 -3.15 -28.46
N ASP A 76 22.00 -1.98 -28.57
CA ASP A 76 21.88 -1.24 -29.81
C ASP A 76 23.14 -0.45 -30.13
N ASP A 77 23.64 -0.57 -31.37
CA ASP A 77 24.79 0.19 -31.90
C ASP A 77 24.40 1.68 -32.07
N VAL A 78 24.59 2.45 -30.97
CA VAL A 78 24.23 3.87 -30.95
C VAL A 78 25.45 4.72 -31.25
N ALA A 79 25.34 5.62 -32.21
CA ALA A 79 26.40 6.48 -32.72
C ALA A 79 27.04 7.48 -31.72
N GLY A 80 26.82 7.31 -30.41
CA GLY A 80 27.47 8.09 -29.35
C GLY A 80 26.72 8.14 -28.02
N TYR A 81 27.49 8.27 -26.93
CA TYR A 81 26.99 8.25 -25.55
C TYR A 81 25.90 9.30 -25.27
N LYS A 82 25.85 10.43 -25.99
CA LYS A 82 24.81 11.48 -25.83
C LYS A 82 23.43 10.99 -26.22
N LEU A 83 23.35 10.02 -27.13
CA LEU A 83 22.07 9.47 -27.56
C LEU A 83 21.47 8.59 -26.47
N TYR A 84 22.31 7.82 -25.77
CA TYR A 84 21.86 7.01 -24.64
C TYR A 84 21.19 7.86 -23.53
N TYR A 85 21.81 8.97 -23.14
CA TYR A 85 21.21 9.86 -22.12
C TYR A 85 19.88 10.47 -22.59
N ARG A 86 19.80 10.86 -23.87
CA ARG A 86 18.56 11.41 -24.43
C ARG A 86 17.46 10.37 -24.49
N SER A 87 17.78 9.16 -24.91
CA SER A 87 16.82 8.05 -24.97
C SER A 87 16.34 7.64 -23.58
N PHE A 88 17.25 7.53 -22.61
CA PHE A 88 16.90 7.26 -21.22
C PHE A 88 15.97 8.34 -20.65
N LEU A 89 16.35 9.61 -20.81
CA LEU A 89 15.56 10.73 -20.30
C LEU A 89 14.19 10.83 -20.98
N ALA A 90 14.13 10.64 -22.30
CA ALA A 90 12.88 10.65 -23.04
C ALA A 90 11.98 9.50 -22.59
N LEU A 91 12.48 8.28 -22.47
CA LEU A 91 11.75 7.13 -22.00
C LEU A 91 11.24 7.33 -20.58
N PHE A 92 12.09 7.86 -19.68
CA PHE A 92 11.71 8.18 -18.32
C PHE A 92 10.60 9.23 -18.24
N LEU A 93 10.77 10.36 -18.93
CA LEU A 93 9.78 11.44 -18.91
C LEU A 93 8.45 11.01 -19.52
N LEU A 94 8.47 10.29 -20.64
CA LEU A 94 7.26 9.77 -21.26
C LEU A 94 6.55 8.79 -20.33
N HIS A 95 7.25 7.77 -19.84
CA HIS A 95 6.64 6.79 -18.96
C HIS A 95 6.13 7.43 -17.68
N PHE A 96 6.95 8.26 -17.00
CA PHE A 96 6.55 8.96 -15.78
C PHE A 96 5.31 9.81 -16.03
N THR A 97 5.29 10.63 -17.07
CA THR A 97 4.18 11.55 -17.35
C THR A 97 2.88 10.80 -17.63
N PHE A 98 2.92 9.81 -18.55
CA PHE A 98 1.74 9.04 -18.91
C PHE A 98 1.24 8.13 -17.79
N THR A 99 2.08 7.76 -16.86
CA THR A 99 1.68 6.97 -15.69
C THR A 99 1.24 7.86 -14.54
N PHE A 100 1.98 8.93 -14.25
CA PHE A 100 1.72 9.80 -13.11
C PHE A 100 0.43 10.61 -13.28
N ILE A 101 0.18 11.18 -14.46
CA ILE A 101 -0.99 12.05 -14.65
C ILE A 101 -2.31 11.30 -14.39
N PRO A 102 -2.62 10.15 -15.01
CA PRO A 102 -3.84 9.40 -14.72
C PRO A 102 -3.93 8.98 -13.25
N ARG A 103 -2.85 8.48 -12.67
CA ARG A 103 -2.81 8.07 -11.26
C ARG A 103 -3.06 9.24 -10.31
N PHE A 104 -2.46 10.40 -10.58
CA PHE A 104 -2.66 11.61 -9.79
C PHE A 104 -4.11 12.12 -9.88
N LEU A 105 -4.72 12.09 -11.06
CA LEU A 105 -6.11 12.48 -11.25
C LEU A 105 -7.06 11.54 -10.49
N LEU A 106 -6.86 10.24 -10.59
CA LEU A 106 -7.63 9.23 -9.86
C LEU A 106 -7.47 9.40 -8.33
N THR A 107 -6.24 9.51 -7.84
CA THR A 107 -5.97 9.73 -6.42
C THR A 107 -6.58 11.05 -5.93
N SER A 108 -6.47 12.12 -6.72
CA SER A 108 -7.05 13.43 -6.37
C SER A 108 -8.57 13.39 -6.32
N SER A 109 -9.21 12.68 -7.25
CA SER A 109 -10.67 12.45 -7.24
C SER A 109 -11.09 11.65 -6.00
N THR A 110 -10.38 10.57 -5.70
CA THR A 110 -10.65 9.73 -4.52
C THR A 110 -10.50 10.52 -3.22
N VAL A 111 -9.39 11.25 -3.04
CA VAL A 111 -9.18 12.10 -1.86
C VAL A 111 -10.30 13.15 -1.73
N SER A 112 -10.74 13.74 -2.85
CA SER A 112 -11.85 14.70 -2.82
C SER A 112 -13.16 14.06 -2.39
N LYS A 113 -13.45 12.84 -2.80
CA LYS A 113 -14.63 12.07 -2.38
C LYS A 113 -14.59 11.71 -0.89
N VAL A 114 -13.41 11.32 -0.39
CA VAL A 114 -13.20 11.07 1.05
C VAL A 114 -13.43 12.36 1.86
N HIS A 115 -12.86 13.48 1.44
CA HIS A 115 -13.05 14.76 2.11
C HIS A 115 -14.52 15.23 2.14
N ARG A 116 -15.32 14.85 1.12
CA ARG A 116 -16.76 15.15 1.05
C ARG A 116 -17.64 14.10 1.71
N ARG A 117 -17.06 13.11 2.38
CA ARG A 117 -17.76 11.98 3.02
C ARG A 117 -18.56 11.10 2.05
N GLU A 118 -18.28 11.16 0.75
CA GLU A 118 -18.87 10.25 -0.24
C GLU A 118 -18.27 8.84 -0.14
N ILE A 119 -16.99 8.77 0.26
CA ILE A 119 -16.28 7.55 0.62
C ILE A 119 -15.88 7.69 2.08
N ALA A 120 -16.29 6.76 2.91
CA ALA A 120 -15.97 6.74 4.32
C ALA A 120 -15.74 5.30 4.79
N PHE A 121 -14.91 5.15 5.82
CA PHE A 121 -14.51 3.86 6.40
C PHE A 121 -15.24 3.70 7.74
N ASN A 122 -15.95 2.59 7.90
CA ASN A 122 -16.63 2.29 9.15
C ASN A 122 -15.61 2.20 10.29
N THR A 123 -15.69 3.13 11.21
CA THR A 123 -14.73 3.31 12.29
C THR A 123 -15.40 3.07 13.63
N ILE A 124 -14.80 2.27 14.50
CA ILE A 124 -15.20 2.14 15.90
C ILE A 124 -14.22 2.87 16.81
N LEU A 125 -14.75 3.42 17.90
CA LEU A 125 -13.97 3.99 18.96
C LEU A 125 -13.87 2.99 20.12
N ILE A 126 -12.67 2.64 20.55
CA ILE A 126 -12.43 1.72 21.67
C ILE A 126 -12.03 2.56 22.88
N GLY A 127 -12.97 2.75 23.78
CA GLY A 127 -12.91 3.61 24.95
C GLY A 127 -14.22 4.36 25.15
N GLY A 128 -14.50 4.82 26.35
CA GLY A 128 -15.72 5.57 26.71
C GLY A 128 -15.44 6.81 27.55
N ASN A 129 -14.16 7.18 27.67
CA ASN A 129 -13.68 8.25 28.54
C ASN A 129 -13.62 9.61 27.82
N GLU A 130 -13.15 10.65 28.54
CA GLU A 130 -12.98 12.00 28.00
C GLU A 130 -12.02 12.04 26.79
N ARG A 131 -11.00 11.18 26.75
CA ARG A 131 -10.08 11.06 25.61
C ARG A 131 -10.80 10.58 24.34
N ALA A 132 -11.67 9.59 24.50
CA ALA A 132 -12.47 9.09 23.40
C ALA A 132 -13.42 10.17 22.86
N MET A 133 -14.02 10.95 23.74
CA MET A 133 -14.87 12.08 23.37
C MET A 133 -14.07 13.18 22.66
N ALA A 134 -12.90 13.55 23.18
CA ALA A 134 -12.05 14.56 22.57
C ALA A 134 -11.61 14.20 21.14
N ILE A 135 -11.24 12.95 20.90
CA ILE A 135 -10.89 12.46 19.55
C ILE A 135 -12.11 12.43 18.62
N TYR A 136 -13.27 12.04 19.13
CA TYR A 136 -14.50 12.07 18.36
C TYR A 136 -14.82 13.49 17.88
N ASP A 137 -14.81 14.45 18.80
CA ASP A 137 -15.07 15.87 18.51
C ASP A 137 -14.03 16.46 17.57
N GLU A 138 -12.74 16.12 17.77
CA GLU A 138 -11.66 16.59 16.90
C GLU A 138 -11.84 16.10 15.48
N ILE A 139 -12.13 14.81 15.27
CA ILE A 139 -12.28 14.22 13.93
C ILE A 139 -13.56 14.70 13.24
N GLU A 140 -14.70 14.75 13.97
CA GLU A 140 -15.96 15.20 13.40
C GLU A 140 -16.00 16.71 13.14
N GLY A 141 -15.28 17.49 13.94
CA GLY A 141 -15.12 18.94 13.77
C GLY A 141 -14.21 19.37 12.62
N LEU A 142 -13.48 18.44 11.98
CA LEU A 142 -12.60 18.78 10.86
C LEU A 142 -13.42 19.25 9.65
N PRO A 143 -13.04 20.37 9.02
CA PRO A 143 -13.70 20.89 7.81
C PRO A 143 -13.58 19.95 6.59
N LYS A 144 -12.59 19.07 6.60
CA LYS A 144 -12.38 18.01 5.60
C LYS A 144 -12.26 16.68 6.31
N SER A 145 -13.20 15.79 6.05
CA SER A 145 -13.18 14.46 6.66
C SER A 145 -11.90 13.70 6.33
N PRO A 146 -11.25 13.08 7.31
CA PRO A 146 -10.14 12.15 7.05
C PRO A 146 -10.62 10.78 6.54
N GLY A 147 -11.95 10.58 6.42
CA GLY A 147 -12.57 9.36 5.92
C GLY A 147 -13.21 8.49 7.01
N ASN A 148 -13.16 8.88 8.27
CA ASN A 148 -13.80 8.14 9.35
C ASN A 148 -15.33 8.34 9.33
N LYS A 149 -16.05 7.23 9.46
CA LYS A 149 -17.48 7.18 9.73
C LYS A 149 -17.67 6.38 11.02
N PHE A 150 -17.89 7.08 12.12
CA PHE A 150 -18.09 6.42 13.40
C PHE A 150 -19.42 5.67 13.40
N VAL A 151 -19.34 4.33 13.53
CA VAL A 151 -20.52 3.45 13.61
C VAL A 151 -20.93 3.20 15.05
N GLY A 152 -20.03 3.43 16.00
CA GLY A 152 -20.29 3.30 17.43
C GLY A 152 -19.00 3.21 18.24
N PHE A 153 -19.16 2.94 19.53
CA PHE A 153 -18.02 2.74 20.43
C PHE A 153 -18.14 1.43 21.22
N VAL A 154 -16.97 0.95 21.64
CA VAL A 154 -16.83 -0.24 22.49
C VAL A 154 -16.26 0.20 23.83
N ASN A 155 -16.95 -0.17 24.91
CA ASN A 155 -16.56 0.20 26.25
C ASN A 155 -15.42 -0.69 26.78
N VAL A 156 -14.47 -0.05 27.48
CA VAL A 156 -13.35 -0.74 28.13
C VAL A 156 -13.53 -0.76 29.65
N ASN A 157 -13.78 0.39 30.29
CA ASN A 157 -13.71 0.53 31.75
C ASN A 157 -14.93 1.24 32.40
N GLY A 158 -16.04 1.36 31.72
CA GLY A 158 -17.17 2.20 32.21
C GLY A 158 -17.00 3.66 31.72
N GLY A 159 -17.96 4.51 31.98
CA GLY A 159 -17.93 5.90 31.49
C GLY A 159 -18.67 6.08 30.16
N ASP A 160 -19.69 5.28 29.92
CA ASP A 160 -20.44 5.22 28.66
C ASP A 160 -21.26 6.47 28.33
N GLN A 161 -21.43 7.39 29.29
CA GLN A 161 -22.39 8.48 29.17
C GLN A 161 -21.99 9.52 28.13
N LEU A 162 -20.73 9.91 28.07
CA LEU A 162 -20.24 11.01 27.23
C LEU A 162 -20.48 10.77 25.71
N LEU A 163 -20.11 9.60 25.22
CA LEU A 163 -20.30 9.27 23.81
C LEU A 163 -21.75 8.94 23.45
N ALA A 164 -22.51 8.38 24.41
CA ALA A 164 -23.95 8.14 24.22
C ALA A 164 -24.73 9.45 24.14
N GLU A 165 -24.38 10.49 24.90
CA GLU A 165 -24.97 11.82 24.85
C GLU A 165 -24.85 12.51 23.47
N VAL A 166 -23.76 12.28 22.76
CA VAL A 166 -23.59 12.78 21.38
C VAL A 166 -24.20 11.85 20.32
N GLY A 167 -24.98 10.84 20.76
CA GLY A 167 -25.70 9.93 19.83
C GLY A 167 -24.89 8.83 19.24
N LEU A 168 -23.65 8.58 19.70
CA LEU A 168 -22.84 7.45 19.24
C LEU A 168 -23.29 6.16 19.97
N PRO A 169 -23.78 5.12 19.27
CA PRO A 169 -24.27 3.90 19.90
C PRO A 169 -23.14 3.09 20.53
N ARG A 170 -23.44 2.53 21.70
CA ARG A 170 -22.57 1.51 22.30
C ARG A 170 -22.81 0.18 21.61
N LEU A 171 -21.74 -0.40 21.02
CA LEU A 171 -21.81 -1.65 20.25
C LEU A 171 -21.54 -2.90 21.10
N GLY A 172 -20.84 -2.75 22.23
CA GLY A 172 -20.50 -3.86 23.10
C GLY A 172 -19.35 -3.56 24.06
N LYS A 173 -18.72 -4.62 24.54
CA LYS A 173 -17.52 -4.57 25.38
C LYS A 173 -16.29 -5.01 24.57
N TRP A 174 -15.09 -4.68 25.08
CA TRP A 174 -13.82 -4.99 24.41
C TRP A 174 -13.61 -6.50 24.15
N ASN A 175 -14.18 -7.40 24.95
CA ASN A 175 -14.13 -8.85 24.74
C ASN A 175 -15.06 -9.36 23.62
N GLU A 176 -15.88 -8.50 23.06
CA GLU A 176 -16.81 -8.81 21.95
C GLU A 176 -16.36 -8.16 20.64
N LEU A 177 -15.15 -7.61 20.59
CA LEU A 177 -14.61 -6.82 19.46
C LEU A 177 -14.73 -7.54 18.13
N ARG A 178 -14.37 -8.82 18.04
CA ARG A 178 -14.48 -9.60 16.79
C ARG A 178 -15.91 -9.65 16.25
N THR A 179 -16.87 -9.89 17.14
CA THR A 179 -18.30 -9.92 16.77
C THR A 179 -18.76 -8.55 16.29
N VAL A 180 -18.36 -7.47 16.99
CA VAL A 180 -18.70 -6.09 16.62
C VAL A 180 -18.11 -5.73 15.26
N ILE A 181 -16.85 -6.12 14.99
CA ILE A 181 -16.16 -5.88 13.72
C ILE A 181 -16.93 -6.51 12.56
N ASP A 182 -17.32 -7.77 12.69
CA ASP A 182 -18.02 -8.50 11.64
C ASP A 182 -19.45 -7.97 11.43
N GLN A 183 -20.19 -7.70 12.50
CA GLN A 183 -21.56 -7.22 12.42
C GLN A 183 -21.70 -5.83 11.79
N HIS A 184 -20.75 -4.95 12.07
CA HIS A 184 -20.79 -3.55 11.62
C HIS A 184 -19.86 -3.29 10.43
N ALA A 185 -19.26 -4.35 9.84
CA ALA A 185 -18.29 -4.23 8.75
C ALA A 185 -17.24 -3.16 9.04
N VAL A 186 -16.61 -3.25 10.22
CA VAL A 186 -15.64 -2.27 10.69
C VAL A 186 -14.36 -2.39 9.88
N GLU A 187 -13.86 -1.26 9.41
CA GLU A 187 -12.62 -1.17 8.64
C GLU A 187 -11.47 -0.51 9.43
N GLU A 188 -11.84 0.24 10.48
CA GLU A 188 -10.89 0.98 11.28
C GLU A 188 -11.28 1.01 12.76
N ALA A 189 -10.32 0.84 13.65
CA ALA A 189 -10.51 0.97 15.10
C ALA A 189 -9.56 2.04 15.65
N ILE A 190 -10.10 2.97 16.45
CA ILE A 190 -9.31 3.98 17.15
C ILE A 190 -9.32 3.63 18.63
N ILE A 191 -8.16 3.30 19.19
CA ILE A 191 -7.98 2.98 20.60
C ILE A 191 -7.75 4.28 21.36
N ALA A 192 -8.73 4.65 22.19
CA ALA A 192 -8.77 5.86 23.00
C ALA A 192 -8.85 5.52 24.49
N VAL A 193 -7.90 4.72 24.95
CA VAL A 193 -7.78 4.26 26.33
C VAL A 193 -6.71 5.09 27.04
N ASP A 194 -6.82 5.27 28.36
CA ASP A 194 -5.86 6.04 29.14
C ASP A 194 -4.50 5.35 29.24
N SER A 195 -3.44 6.16 29.23
CA SER A 195 -2.04 5.69 29.27
C SER A 195 -1.70 4.83 30.50
N GLY A 196 -2.43 4.99 31.60
CA GLY A 196 -2.28 4.14 32.79
C GLY A 196 -2.78 2.71 32.63
N GLU A 197 -3.44 2.40 31.51
CA GLU A 197 -4.14 1.15 31.28
C GLU A 197 -3.47 0.26 30.21
N HIS A 198 -2.13 0.25 30.16
CA HIS A 198 -1.36 -0.57 29.19
C HIS A 198 -1.77 -2.05 29.15
N ALA A 199 -2.22 -2.61 30.26
CA ALA A 199 -2.72 -3.99 30.33
C ALA A 199 -3.99 -4.19 29.48
N HIS A 200 -4.84 -3.18 29.39
CA HIS A 200 -6.04 -3.22 28.54
C HIS A 200 -5.69 -3.06 27.08
N ILE A 201 -4.74 -2.17 26.75
CA ILE A 201 -4.28 -1.99 25.36
C ILE A 201 -3.74 -3.31 24.81
N SER A 202 -2.92 -4.03 25.60
CA SER A 202 -2.38 -5.34 25.17
C SER A 202 -3.48 -6.38 24.95
N LYS A 203 -4.52 -6.42 25.78
CA LYS A 203 -5.66 -7.34 25.60
C LYS A 203 -6.48 -6.98 24.37
N ILE A 204 -6.75 -5.68 24.16
CA ILE A 204 -7.46 -5.18 22.98
C ILE A 204 -6.67 -5.53 21.71
N MET A 205 -5.35 -5.32 21.72
CA MET A 205 -4.49 -5.68 20.59
C MET A 205 -4.53 -7.18 20.28
N ASN A 206 -4.54 -8.04 21.31
CA ASN A 206 -4.67 -9.49 21.12
C ASN A 206 -6.04 -9.89 20.53
N GLU A 207 -7.13 -9.21 20.92
CA GLU A 207 -8.45 -9.43 20.33
C GLU A 207 -8.53 -8.96 18.87
N LEU A 208 -7.79 -7.91 18.53
CA LEU A 208 -7.72 -7.37 17.17
C LEU A 208 -6.70 -8.11 16.28
N ASP A 209 -5.83 -8.94 16.88
CA ASP A 209 -4.85 -9.71 16.12
C ASP A 209 -5.52 -10.69 15.15
N GLY A 210 -4.99 -10.75 13.94
CA GLY A 210 -5.58 -11.53 12.83
C GLY A 210 -6.81 -10.91 12.19
N THR A 211 -7.28 -9.74 12.62
CA THR A 211 -8.29 -8.98 11.91
C THR A 211 -7.63 -8.12 10.81
N HIS A 212 -8.38 -7.87 9.73
CA HIS A 212 -7.88 -7.05 8.59
C HIS A 212 -8.20 -5.56 8.74
N ILE A 213 -8.55 -5.10 9.95
CA ILE A 213 -8.88 -3.71 10.21
C ILE A 213 -7.62 -2.89 10.47
N ARG A 214 -7.70 -1.58 10.23
CA ARG A 214 -6.65 -0.65 10.62
C ARG A 214 -6.81 -0.23 12.06
N ILE A 215 -5.73 -0.33 12.82
CA ILE A 215 -5.70 0.04 14.23
C ILE A 215 -4.95 1.36 14.36
N LYS A 216 -5.60 2.33 14.97
CA LYS A 216 -4.99 3.61 15.35
C LYS A 216 -5.05 3.77 16.85
N VAL A 217 -3.99 4.32 17.42
CA VAL A 217 -3.89 4.58 18.87
C VAL A 217 -3.60 6.05 19.06
N ILE A 218 -4.18 6.64 20.09
CA ILE A 218 -3.84 8.00 20.53
C ILE A 218 -2.45 7.94 21.17
N PRO A 219 -1.45 8.69 20.68
CA PRO A 219 -0.13 8.73 21.28
C PRO A 219 -0.19 9.34 22.66
N ASP A 220 0.66 8.85 23.58
CA ASP A 220 0.90 9.53 24.83
C ASP A 220 1.89 10.69 24.63
N MET A 221 1.83 11.69 25.52
CA MET A 221 2.76 12.82 25.49
C MET A 221 4.23 12.34 25.54
N TYR A 222 4.50 11.26 26.27
CA TYR A 222 5.83 10.66 26.35
C TYR A 222 6.30 10.08 25.00
N ASP A 223 5.42 9.42 24.26
CA ASP A 223 5.73 8.85 22.94
C ASP A 223 6.05 9.94 21.92
N ILE A 224 5.34 11.07 22.02
CA ILE A 224 5.57 12.26 21.18
C ILE A 224 6.94 12.88 21.51
N LEU A 225 7.23 13.12 22.79
CA LEU A 225 8.44 13.78 23.23
C LEU A 225 9.70 12.96 23.03
N SER A 226 9.59 11.61 23.17
CA SER A 226 10.70 10.68 22.96
C SER A 226 11.07 10.51 21.48
N GLY A 227 10.23 11.00 20.55
CA GLY A 227 10.42 10.83 19.11
C GLY A 227 10.31 9.37 18.64
N SER A 228 9.84 8.47 19.50
CA SER A 228 9.71 7.04 19.21
C SER A 228 8.63 6.73 18.19
N VAL A 229 7.75 7.69 17.88
CA VAL A 229 6.58 7.49 17.06
C VAL A 229 6.57 8.38 15.82
N LYS A 230 6.34 7.76 14.67
CA LYS A 230 6.06 8.51 13.43
C LYS A 230 4.57 8.84 13.38
N MET A 231 4.23 10.11 13.53
CA MET A 231 2.87 10.57 13.29
C MET A 231 2.50 10.38 11.81
N THR A 232 1.40 9.69 11.57
CA THR A 232 0.92 9.38 10.20
C THR A 232 -0.06 10.42 9.67
N SER A 233 -0.61 11.30 10.51
CA SER A 233 -1.56 12.32 10.06
C SER A 233 -0.91 13.69 9.92
N ILE A 234 -0.83 14.17 8.68
CA ILE A 234 -0.45 15.56 8.37
C ILE A 234 -1.64 16.51 8.58
N PHE A 235 -2.87 15.98 8.56
CA PHE A 235 -4.11 16.73 8.75
C PHE A 235 -5.06 15.92 9.64
N GLY A 236 -5.32 16.38 10.85
CA GLY A 236 -6.25 15.75 11.79
C GLY A 236 -5.63 15.37 13.12
N ALA A 237 -6.41 14.68 13.93
CA ALA A 237 -6.00 14.20 15.25
C ALA A 237 -4.66 13.46 15.22
N PRO A 238 -3.77 13.69 16.17
CA PRO A 238 -2.49 12.98 16.26
C PRO A 238 -2.74 11.51 16.59
N LEU A 239 -2.84 10.67 15.59
CA LEU A 239 -3.04 9.23 15.73
C LEU A 239 -1.84 8.47 15.19
N ILE A 240 -1.45 7.41 15.91
CA ILE A 240 -0.42 6.47 15.48
C ILE A 240 -1.12 5.29 14.83
N GLU A 241 -0.79 4.98 13.59
CA GLU A 241 -1.24 3.76 12.96
C GLU A 241 -0.37 2.59 13.44
N VAL A 242 -0.99 1.63 14.13
CA VAL A 242 -0.35 0.38 14.51
C VAL A 242 -0.56 -0.60 13.37
N ASN A 243 0.49 -0.77 12.58
CA ASN A 243 0.43 -1.66 11.42
C ASN A 243 0.72 -3.10 11.86
N PRO A 244 -0.23 -4.04 11.76
CA PRO A 244 0.06 -5.45 12.01
C PRO A 244 0.96 -6.05 10.91
N GLU A 245 1.07 -5.41 9.75
CA GLU A 245 1.95 -5.85 8.68
C GLU A 245 3.41 -5.45 8.97
N ILE A 246 4.17 -6.41 9.51
CA ILE A 246 5.61 -6.25 9.83
C ILE A 246 6.44 -6.02 8.55
N MET A 247 5.96 -6.47 7.39
CA MET A 247 6.70 -6.41 6.13
C MET A 247 6.06 -5.45 5.11
N PRO A 248 6.83 -4.50 4.54
CA PRO A 248 6.38 -3.74 3.39
C PRO A 248 5.95 -4.63 2.22
N ALA A 249 4.99 -4.18 1.42
CA ALA A 249 4.42 -4.96 0.32
C ALA A 249 5.46 -5.54 -0.66
N TRP A 250 6.54 -4.80 -0.95
CA TRP A 250 7.61 -5.26 -1.82
C TRP A 250 8.41 -6.43 -1.22
N GLN A 251 8.66 -6.41 0.10
CA GLN A 251 9.37 -7.50 0.78
C GLN A 251 8.51 -8.78 0.80
N PHE A 252 7.22 -8.63 1.05
CA PHE A 252 6.27 -9.75 0.98
C PHE A 252 6.24 -10.36 -0.43
N SER A 253 6.15 -9.53 -1.46
CA SER A 253 6.14 -10.00 -2.86
C SER A 253 7.46 -10.65 -3.26
N LEU A 254 8.59 -10.07 -2.84
CA LEU A 254 9.93 -10.64 -3.09
C LEU A 254 10.09 -11.99 -2.38
N LYS A 255 9.73 -12.06 -1.09
CA LYS A 255 9.72 -13.32 -0.35
C LYS A 255 8.88 -14.37 -1.07
N ARG A 256 7.65 -14.04 -1.46
CA ARG A 256 6.75 -14.97 -2.13
C ARG A 256 7.33 -15.48 -3.45
N SER A 257 7.97 -14.60 -4.22
CA SER A 257 8.64 -14.97 -5.48
C SER A 257 9.80 -15.94 -5.24
N ILE A 258 10.61 -15.69 -4.21
CA ILE A 258 11.72 -16.58 -3.81
C ILE A 258 11.18 -17.92 -3.33
N ASP A 259 10.14 -17.94 -2.50
CA ASP A 259 9.52 -19.17 -2.01
C ASP A 259 8.98 -20.04 -3.16
N ILE A 260 8.32 -19.41 -4.15
CA ILE A 260 7.82 -20.12 -5.33
C ILE A 260 8.97 -20.67 -6.18
N ALA A 261 10.00 -19.87 -6.44
CA ALA A 261 11.16 -20.29 -7.22
C ALA A 261 11.91 -21.46 -6.53
N ALA A 262 12.17 -21.32 -5.22
CA ALA A 262 12.83 -22.35 -4.43
C ALA A 262 12.00 -23.67 -4.40
N SER A 263 10.68 -23.56 -4.21
CA SER A 263 9.77 -24.72 -4.23
C SER A 263 9.76 -25.41 -5.59
N ALA A 264 9.73 -24.65 -6.69
CA ALA A 264 9.74 -25.18 -8.03
C ALA A 264 11.08 -25.91 -8.33
N ILE A 265 12.22 -25.29 -7.96
CA ILE A 265 13.53 -25.91 -8.10
C ILE A 265 13.62 -27.19 -7.26
N ALA A 266 13.17 -27.15 -6.00
CA ALA A 266 13.16 -28.32 -5.13
C ALA A 266 12.29 -29.46 -5.71
N MET A 267 11.13 -29.14 -6.27
CA MET A 267 10.24 -30.12 -6.90
C MET A 267 10.92 -30.78 -8.11
N VAL A 268 11.60 -30.01 -8.95
CA VAL A 268 12.32 -30.56 -10.11
C VAL A 268 13.50 -31.44 -9.67
N VAL A 269 14.31 -30.96 -8.72
CA VAL A 269 15.48 -31.70 -8.21
C VAL A 269 15.08 -32.99 -7.48
N LEU A 270 14.00 -32.97 -6.73
CA LEU A 270 13.54 -34.13 -5.97
C LEU A 270 12.63 -35.06 -6.80
N SER A 271 12.20 -34.66 -8.00
CA SER A 271 11.32 -35.49 -8.85
C SER A 271 11.83 -36.90 -9.12
N PRO A 272 13.15 -37.17 -9.38
CA PRO A 272 13.65 -38.54 -9.53
C PRO A 272 13.51 -39.37 -8.26
N VAL A 273 13.70 -38.76 -7.09
CA VAL A 273 13.55 -39.43 -5.79
C VAL A 273 12.07 -39.84 -5.55
N TYR A 274 11.16 -38.91 -5.82
CA TYR A 274 9.71 -39.22 -5.73
C TYR A 274 9.28 -40.30 -6.71
N LEU A 275 9.81 -40.33 -7.93
CA LEU A 275 9.56 -41.38 -8.89
C LEU A 275 10.06 -42.73 -8.40
N ILE A 276 11.26 -42.83 -7.86
CA ILE A 276 11.83 -44.08 -7.31
C ILE A 276 10.96 -44.57 -6.14
N ILE A 277 10.61 -43.69 -5.21
CA ILE A 277 9.74 -44.04 -4.08
C ILE A 277 8.38 -44.51 -4.58
N GLY A 278 7.77 -43.79 -5.53
CA GLY A 278 6.48 -44.18 -6.11
C GLY A 278 6.49 -45.55 -6.78
N ILE A 279 7.53 -45.85 -7.55
CA ILE A 279 7.69 -47.17 -8.19
C ILE A 279 7.90 -48.28 -7.14
N THR A 280 8.71 -48.04 -6.11
CA THR A 280 8.95 -49.02 -5.05
C THR A 280 7.67 -49.31 -4.26
N VAL A 281 6.92 -48.28 -3.89
CA VAL A 281 5.62 -48.47 -3.19
C VAL A 281 4.62 -49.23 -4.09
N TRP A 282 4.54 -48.85 -5.37
CA TRP A 282 3.63 -49.53 -6.30
C TRP A 282 4.01 -51.02 -6.52
N SER A 283 5.32 -51.33 -6.50
CA SER A 283 5.80 -52.71 -6.70
C SER A 283 5.66 -53.59 -5.44
N THR A 284 5.46 -53.00 -4.25
CA THR A 284 5.35 -53.70 -2.96
C THR A 284 3.93 -53.70 -2.41
N SER A 285 3.00 -53.00 -3.01
CA SER A 285 1.58 -52.99 -2.69
C SER A 285 0.82 -53.91 -3.64
#